data_a9601649ca61cccb96a9efe37ec639d0
#
_entry.id   a9601649ca61cccb96a9efe37ec639d0
#
_cell.length_a   1.000
_cell.length_b   1.000
_cell.length_c   1.000
_cell.angle_alpha   90.00
_cell.angle_beta   90.00
_cell.angle_gamma   90.00
#
_symmetry.space_group_name_H-M   'P 1'
#
loop_
_entity.id
_entity.type
_entity.pdbx_description
1 polymer ?
#
loop_
_entity_poly.entity_id
_entity_poly.type
_entity_poly.pdbx_seq_one_letter_code
_entity_poly.pdbx_strand_id
1 'polypeptide(L)'
;MSKVIPTKDALELASENYKEYSIYVAAGRAYGSIIDGAKSVQKRVIYSLYKKAPRSIIKVAEAAGYCLDMHPHPTAVPEVIVSLGDSSNKFNFLDKQGNFGNRVKNIEASASRYIGCRLSDLAIALTCDGVEYCPTMTGELDKPEPIALPTLLPLCFLNSMSGIPAGLPKLNIPSLDIEGMFDYYLDILKHKDLNYVPKKLPIPNVGVPILSSKKEWEDVLKTGKGTARLAPKIEIDKNGTITITAMPSSKSTEHVRKIIEKEILLDKVDMRDESTYETRIVIEKVFKKQCDMQELYDRLYKKLQTSETYNLAFFDQDHIYVPCSFDLVVKSNLNYLIETHSNRLVHQIADNREKLLVLQIIESLKKTNNWKDIFDLSYDDAVNYIAMHFKACTVEIAKEVLKKPMSYLTKAHDQEIIDLQNIIAELENDQSDIFEMLAKKYKTIKTKVLKEIAPNTTKFI
;
A
#
# COMPACT_ATOMS: atom_id res chain seq x y z
N MET A 1 33.51 2.62 -46.00
CA MET A 1 32.08 2.24 -45.98
C MET A 1 31.32 3.31 -45.23
N SER A 2 30.59 4.18 -45.93
CA SER A 2 29.71 5.18 -45.29
C SER A 2 28.57 4.46 -44.60
N LYS A 3 28.45 4.64 -43.28
CA LYS A 3 27.25 4.18 -42.54
C LYS A 3 26.05 4.92 -43.13
N VAL A 4 25.15 4.17 -43.78
CA VAL A 4 23.86 4.73 -44.18
C VAL A 4 23.09 4.98 -42.88
N ILE A 5 22.90 6.23 -42.52
CA ILE A 5 22.04 6.63 -41.42
C ILE A 5 20.62 6.48 -41.96
N PRO A 6 19.79 5.59 -41.33
CA PRO A 6 18.41 5.45 -41.76
C PRO A 6 17.68 6.77 -41.53
N THR A 7 17.17 7.38 -42.58
CA THR A 7 16.33 8.60 -42.51
C THR A 7 14.91 8.17 -42.20
N LYS A 8 14.43 8.43 -40.98
CA LYS A 8 12.99 8.35 -40.64
C LYS A 8 12.32 9.69 -40.98
N ASP A 9 11.06 9.65 -41.36
CA ASP A 9 10.25 10.86 -41.46
C ASP A 9 10.16 11.54 -40.08
N ALA A 10 10.28 12.87 -40.07
CA ALA A 10 10.25 13.66 -38.84
C ALA A 10 8.93 13.47 -38.03
N LEU A 11 7.80 13.29 -38.72
CA LEU A 11 6.51 13.05 -38.10
C LEU A 11 6.44 11.65 -37.46
N GLU A 12 7.00 10.65 -38.13
CA GLU A 12 7.06 9.27 -37.63
C GLU A 12 7.96 9.21 -36.37
N LEU A 13 9.14 9.82 -36.44
CA LEU A 13 10.06 9.90 -35.29
C LEU A 13 9.45 10.66 -34.11
N ALA A 14 8.77 11.78 -34.36
CA ALA A 14 8.08 12.54 -33.31
C ALA A 14 6.96 11.72 -32.69
N SER A 15 6.20 10.97 -33.47
CA SER A 15 5.12 10.11 -32.97
C SER A 15 5.64 8.95 -32.11
N GLU A 16 6.72 8.29 -32.54
CA GLU A 16 7.37 7.23 -31.76
C GLU A 16 7.91 7.76 -30.43
N ASN A 17 8.70 8.83 -30.46
CA ASN A 17 9.25 9.44 -29.24
C ASN A 17 8.15 9.93 -28.28
N TYR A 18 7.03 10.46 -28.83
CA TYR A 18 5.91 10.87 -28.00
C TYR A 18 5.22 9.68 -27.33
N LYS A 19 5.08 8.56 -28.03
CA LYS A 19 4.50 7.32 -27.43
C LYS A 19 5.39 6.80 -26.32
N GLU A 20 6.69 6.65 -26.56
CA GLU A 20 7.64 6.16 -25.55
C GLU A 20 7.66 7.06 -24.31
N TYR A 21 7.75 8.38 -24.52
CA TYR A 21 7.69 9.34 -23.43
C TYR A 21 6.37 9.29 -22.66
N SER A 22 5.24 9.16 -23.38
CA SER A 22 3.91 9.07 -22.76
C SER A 22 3.77 7.82 -21.89
N ILE A 23 4.26 6.67 -22.34
CA ILE A 23 4.28 5.42 -21.56
C ILE A 23 5.17 5.58 -20.33
N TYR A 24 6.38 6.10 -20.49
CA TYR A 24 7.31 6.35 -19.39
C TYR A 24 6.68 7.25 -18.30
N VAL A 25 6.10 8.38 -18.69
CA VAL A 25 5.45 9.30 -17.73
C VAL A 25 4.21 8.66 -17.12
N ALA A 26 3.42 7.95 -17.90
CA ALA A 26 2.22 7.30 -17.40
C ALA A 26 2.54 6.19 -16.38
N ALA A 27 3.47 5.30 -16.68
CA ALA A 27 3.89 4.22 -15.79
C ALA A 27 4.66 4.74 -14.56
N GLY A 28 5.52 5.74 -14.72
CA GLY A 28 6.34 6.27 -13.64
C GLY A 28 5.58 7.18 -12.66
N ARG A 29 4.52 7.90 -13.12
CA ARG A 29 3.90 8.98 -12.33
C ARG A 29 2.38 8.94 -12.23
N ALA A 30 1.68 8.60 -13.32
CA ALA A 30 0.23 8.77 -13.37
C ALA A 30 -0.53 7.55 -12.86
N TYR A 31 -0.11 6.35 -13.24
CA TYR A 31 -0.77 5.09 -12.91
C TYR A 31 0.02 4.31 -11.84
N GLY A 32 -0.69 3.42 -11.16
CA GLY A 32 -0.09 2.44 -10.27
C GLY A 32 0.16 1.10 -10.96
N SER A 33 0.90 0.22 -10.29
CA SER A 33 1.03 -1.19 -10.65
C SER A 33 -0.28 -1.94 -10.37
N ILE A 34 -0.68 -2.86 -11.26
CA ILE A 34 -1.85 -3.71 -11.06
C ILE A 34 -1.66 -4.65 -9.85
N ILE A 35 -0.43 -4.92 -9.45
CA ILE A 35 -0.08 -5.87 -8.39
C ILE A 35 -0.35 -5.27 -7.01
N ASP A 36 0.26 -4.11 -6.69
CA ASP A 36 0.18 -3.50 -5.35
C ASP A 36 -0.67 -2.24 -5.30
N GLY A 37 -1.16 -1.77 -6.45
CA GLY A 37 -1.92 -0.54 -6.57
C GLY A 37 -1.09 0.71 -6.26
N ALA A 38 0.23 0.63 -6.15
CA ALA A 38 1.10 1.76 -5.84
C ALA A 38 1.68 2.40 -7.09
N LYS A 39 1.83 3.73 -7.09
CA LYS A 39 2.70 4.41 -8.06
C LYS A 39 4.16 4.09 -7.74
N SER A 40 5.02 4.06 -8.76
CA SER A 40 6.45 3.74 -8.61
C SER A 40 7.12 4.51 -7.46
N VAL A 41 6.86 5.82 -7.36
CA VAL A 41 7.41 6.64 -6.28
C VAL A 41 6.84 6.28 -4.89
N GLN A 42 5.57 5.89 -4.79
CA GLN A 42 4.98 5.44 -3.51
C GLN A 42 5.61 4.12 -3.06
N LYS A 43 5.76 3.14 -3.98
CA LYS A 43 6.46 1.88 -3.73
C LYS A 43 7.88 2.14 -3.20
N ARG A 44 8.65 2.98 -3.90
CA ARG A 44 10.04 3.31 -3.54
C ARG A 44 10.16 4.03 -2.20
N VAL A 45 9.25 4.95 -1.88
CA VAL A 45 9.19 5.64 -0.58
C VAL A 45 8.93 4.64 0.55
N ILE A 46 7.91 3.81 0.43
CA ILE A 46 7.57 2.81 1.46
C ILE A 46 8.74 1.83 1.65
N TYR A 47 9.29 1.31 0.56
CA TYR A 47 10.42 0.39 0.61
C TYR A 47 11.68 1.02 1.23
N SER A 48 12.01 2.26 0.87
CA SER A 48 13.16 2.98 1.43
C SER A 48 13.00 3.23 2.93
N LEU A 49 11.83 3.69 3.37
CA LEU A 49 11.55 3.89 4.78
C LEU A 49 11.62 2.59 5.56
N TYR A 50 11.09 1.49 5.02
CA TYR A 50 11.18 0.17 5.65
C TYR A 50 12.63 -0.30 5.81
N LYS A 51 13.45 -0.15 4.77
CA LYS A 51 14.85 -0.62 4.78
C LYS A 51 15.77 0.24 5.63
N LYS A 52 15.60 1.55 5.62
CA LYS A 52 16.57 2.52 6.19
C LYS A 52 16.16 3.06 7.57
N ALA A 53 14.87 3.19 7.82
CA ALA A 53 14.36 3.78 9.05
C ALA A 53 13.08 3.08 9.57
N PRO A 54 13.11 1.76 9.84
CA PRO A 54 11.88 1.01 10.15
C PRO A 54 11.28 1.38 11.51
N ARG A 55 12.05 1.96 12.44
CA ARG A 55 11.59 2.22 13.81
C ARG A 55 11.76 3.66 14.28
N SER A 56 12.52 4.48 13.58
CA SER A 56 12.86 5.84 13.99
C SER A 56 12.13 6.88 13.17
N ILE A 57 11.58 7.92 13.82
CA ILE A 57 11.10 9.10 13.11
C ILE A 57 12.30 9.86 12.58
N ILE A 58 12.37 10.03 11.27
CA ILE A 58 13.39 10.78 10.55
C ILE A 58 12.78 11.99 9.86
N LYS A 59 13.58 12.97 9.48
CA LYS A 59 13.08 14.12 8.73
C LYS A 59 12.61 13.70 7.34
N VAL A 60 11.52 14.30 6.84
CA VAL A 60 11.01 14.04 5.49
C VAL A 60 12.08 14.30 4.43
N ALA A 61 12.94 15.31 4.63
CA ALA A 61 14.08 15.58 3.74
C ALA A 61 15.09 14.40 3.72
N GLU A 62 15.35 13.78 4.87
CA GLU A 62 16.22 12.61 4.99
C GLU A 62 15.57 11.37 4.35
N ALA A 63 14.30 11.13 4.64
CA ALA A 63 13.51 10.05 4.02
C ALA A 63 13.49 10.16 2.49
N ALA A 64 13.33 11.37 1.97
CA ALA A 64 13.42 11.65 0.54
C ALA A 64 14.82 11.32 0.01
N GLY A 65 15.89 11.66 0.74
CA GLY A 65 17.26 11.31 0.40
C GLY A 65 17.48 9.81 0.23
N TYR A 66 16.93 8.99 1.13
CA TYR A 66 17.01 7.52 0.99
C TYR A 66 16.29 6.98 -0.25
N CYS A 67 15.21 7.63 -0.66
CA CYS A 67 14.47 7.22 -1.84
C CYS A 67 15.23 7.52 -3.15
N LEU A 68 16.15 8.51 -3.15
CA LEU A 68 16.95 8.87 -4.32
C LEU A 68 17.90 7.75 -4.78
N ASP A 69 18.16 6.77 -3.94
CA ASP A 69 18.88 5.56 -4.33
C ASP A 69 18.17 4.78 -5.46
N MET A 70 16.85 4.96 -5.60
CA MET A 70 16.02 4.22 -6.57
C MET A 70 15.16 5.12 -7.44
N HIS A 71 14.89 6.37 -7.02
CA HIS A 71 13.99 7.29 -7.74
C HIS A 71 14.73 8.49 -8.32
N PRO A 72 14.74 8.69 -9.66
CA PRO A 72 15.56 9.71 -10.31
C PRO A 72 15.03 11.14 -10.16
N HIS A 73 13.80 11.33 -9.64
CA HIS A 73 13.15 12.64 -9.56
C HIS A 73 13.03 13.15 -8.11
N PRO A 74 14.05 13.85 -7.59
CA PRO A 74 14.14 14.21 -6.16
C PRO A 74 13.02 15.13 -5.67
N THR A 75 12.52 16.03 -6.52
CA THR A 75 11.53 17.04 -6.13
C THR A 75 10.15 16.45 -5.82
N ALA A 76 9.80 15.34 -6.45
CA ALA A 76 8.49 14.69 -6.25
C ALA A 76 8.41 13.90 -4.94
N VAL A 77 9.53 13.42 -4.41
CA VAL A 77 9.56 12.49 -3.28
C VAL A 77 9.02 13.11 -1.99
N PRO A 78 9.43 14.32 -1.55
CA PRO A 78 8.89 14.96 -0.35
C PRO A 78 7.36 15.15 -0.42
N GLU A 79 6.82 15.52 -1.58
CA GLU A 79 5.38 15.72 -1.79
C GLU A 79 4.61 14.40 -1.66
N VAL A 80 5.18 13.30 -2.16
CA VAL A 80 4.57 11.97 -2.02
C VAL A 80 4.59 11.52 -0.57
N ILE A 81 5.68 11.74 0.19
CA ILE A 81 5.72 11.45 1.63
C ILE A 81 4.66 12.25 2.37
N VAL A 82 4.53 13.54 2.08
CA VAL A 82 3.48 14.40 2.65
C VAL A 82 2.09 13.87 2.32
N SER A 83 1.86 13.46 1.07
CA SER A 83 0.58 12.88 0.63
C SER A 83 0.25 11.56 1.35
N LEU A 84 1.22 10.68 1.57
CA LEU A 84 1.03 9.45 2.36
C LEU A 84 0.70 9.74 3.83
N GLY A 85 1.17 10.87 4.36
CA GLY A 85 0.89 11.36 5.70
C GLY A 85 -0.28 12.32 5.83
N ASP A 86 -1.06 12.59 4.79
CA ASP A 86 -2.20 13.52 4.84
C ASP A 86 -3.24 13.06 5.86
N SER A 87 -3.71 14.00 6.69
CA SER A 87 -4.65 13.70 7.78
C SER A 87 -6.05 13.35 7.29
N SER A 88 -6.38 13.64 6.02
CA SER A 88 -7.65 13.25 5.38
C SER A 88 -7.63 11.82 4.81
N ASN A 89 -6.50 11.14 4.83
CA ASN A 89 -6.37 9.77 4.39
C ASN A 89 -7.24 8.83 5.25
N LYS A 90 -7.85 7.84 4.61
CA LYS A 90 -8.65 6.80 5.29
C LYS A 90 -7.76 5.77 5.98
N PHE A 91 -6.56 5.57 5.43
CA PHE A 91 -5.52 4.73 5.99
C PHE A 91 -4.23 5.54 6.15
N ASN A 92 -3.69 5.58 7.36
CA ASN A 92 -2.47 6.30 7.68
C ASN A 92 -1.24 5.42 7.50
N PHE A 93 -0.44 5.70 6.46
CA PHE A 93 0.81 4.98 6.24
C PHE A 93 1.94 5.42 7.18
N LEU A 94 1.87 6.63 7.70
CA LEU A 94 2.97 7.25 8.43
C LEU A 94 2.58 7.68 9.84
N ASP A 95 3.43 7.37 10.81
CA ASP A 95 3.50 8.11 12.06
C ASP A 95 4.23 9.44 11.80
N LYS A 96 3.64 10.54 12.24
CA LYS A 96 4.00 11.89 11.83
C LYS A 96 4.47 12.76 12.99
N GLN A 97 5.40 13.67 12.70
CA GLN A 97 5.79 14.74 13.58
C GLN A 97 5.81 16.07 12.83
N GLY A 98 5.06 17.06 13.31
CA GLY A 98 4.93 18.37 12.68
C GLY A 98 3.72 18.49 11.76
N ASN A 99 3.65 19.58 10.99
CA ASN A 99 2.51 19.91 10.13
C ASN A 99 2.67 19.31 8.73
N PHE A 100 1.88 18.26 8.43
CA PHE A 100 1.78 17.62 7.10
C PHE A 100 0.72 18.25 6.19
N GLY A 101 0.21 19.42 6.55
CA GLY A 101 -0.88 20.06 5.81
C GLY A 101 -2.25 19.54 6.21
N ASN A 102 -3.25 20.17 5.61
CA ASN A 102 -4.65 19.77 5.78
C ASN A 102 -5.44 20.17 4.52
N ARG A 103 -5.85 19.21 3.73
CA ARG A 103 -6.62 19.43 2.49
C ARG A 103 -8.00 20.03 2.76
N VAL A 104 -8.64 19.71 3.88
CA VAL A 104 -9.96 20.25 4.24
C VAL A 104 -9.89 21.75 4.43
N LYS A 105 -8.81 22.23 5.08
CA LYS A 105 -8.56 23.66 5.31
C LYS A 105 -7.70 24.35 4.25
N ASN A 106 -7.28 23.63 3.23
CA ASN A 106 -6.31 24.12 2.24
C ASN A 106 -5.03 24.71 2.88
N ILE A 107 -4.52 24.02 3.92
CA ILE A 107 -3.27 24.39 4.60
C ILE A 107 -2.15 23.54 4.00
N GLU A 108 -1.09 24.20 3.56
CA GLU A 108 0.10 23.53 3.05
C GLU A 108 0.92 22.87 4.16
N ALA A 109 1.68 21.83 3.81
CA ALA A 109 2.62 21.21 4.72
C ALA A 109 3.81 22.13 4.99
N SER A 110 4.39 22.00 6.16
CA SER A 110 5.68 22.67 6.48
C SER A 110 6.80 22.08 5.61
N ALA A 111 7.86 22.87 5.41
CA ALA A 111 9.01 22.40 4.63
C ALA A 111 9.58 21.08 5.18
N SER A 112 10.02 20.19 4.29
CA SER A 112 10.45 18.82 4.55
C SER A 112 11.53 18.68 5.63
N ARG A 113 12.35 19.73 5.84
CA ARG A 113 13.37 19.78 6.90
C ARG A 113 12.81 19.93 8.32
N TYR A 114 11.56 20.38 8.48
CA TYR A 114 10.94 20.60 9.79
C TYR A 114 10.04 19.47 10.24
N ILE A 115 9.45 18.72 9.29
CA ILE A 115 8.53 17.63 9.58
C ILE A 115 9.24 16.27 9.58
N GLY A 116 8.75 15.33 10.36
CA GLY A 116 9.32 13.99 10.48
C GLY A 116 8.28 12.91 10.26
N CYS A 117 8.74 11.73 9.83
CA CYS A 117 7.89 10.55 9.62
C CYS A 117 8.64 9.24 9.82
N ARG A 118 7.89 8.20 10.08
CA ARG A 118 8.27 6.79 9.92
C ARG A 118 7.06 6.02 9.37
N LEU A 119 7.26 4.81 8.86
CA LEU A 119 6.12 3.93 8.58
C LEU A 119 5.43 3.57 9.90
N SER A 120 4.09 3.58 9.91
CA SER A 120 3.33 3.04 11.04
C SER A 120 3.49 1.53 11.10
N ASP A 121 3.41 0.94 12.30
CA ASP A 121 3.53 -0.51 12.46
C ASP A 121 2.45 -1.25 11.65
N LEU A 122 1.28 -0.64 11.51
CA LEU A 122 0.19 -1.16 10.70
C LEU A 122 0.50 -1.10 9.20
N ALA A 123 1.12 -0.01 8.73
CA ALA A 123 1.56 0.11 7.34
C ALA A 123 2.64 -0.95 7.01
N ILE A 124 3.60 -1.18 7.92
CA ILE A 124 4.61 -2.23 7.76
C ILE A 124 3.95 -3.61 7.65
N ALA A 125 3.02 -3.92 8.55
CA ALA A 125 2.32 -5.20 8.56
C ALA A 125 1.45 -5.42 7.30
N LEU A 126 0.92 -4.34 6.73
CA LEU A 126 0.06 -4.39 5.54
C LEU A 126 0.85 -4.41 4.23
N THR A 127 2.05 -3.81 4.18
CA THR A 127 2.73 -3.53 2.90
C THR A 127 4.13 -4.12 2.77
N CYS A 128 4.80 -4.50 3.86
CA CYS A 128 6.21 -4.86 3.82
C CYS A 128 6.52 -6.28 4.32
N ASP A 129 5.51 -7.02 4.83
CA ASP A 129 5.76 -8.35 5.39
C ASP A 129 6.08 -9.37 4.28
N GLY A 130 7.33 -9.80 4.24
CA GLY A 130 7.89 -10.70 3.22
C GLY A 130 8.53 -9.99 2.03
N VAL A 131 8.75 -8.67 2.10
CA VAL A 131 9.35 -7.91 1.00
C VAL A 131 10.73 -8.39 0.59
N GLU A 132 11.48 -9.03 1.48
CA GLU A 132 12.78 -9.65 1.22
C GLU A 132 12.71 -10.85 0.26
N TYR A 133 11.55 -11.45 0.12
CA TYR A 133 11.29 -12.64 -0.72
C TYR A 133 10.52 -12.30 -2.00
N CYS A 134 10.24 -11.01 -2.22
CA CYS A 134 9.61 -10.54 -3.44
C CYS A 134 10.52 -10.73 -4.66
N PRO A 135 9.95 -11.04 -5.82
CA PRO A 135 10.66 -10.90 -7.09
C PRO A 135 11.20 -9.49 -7.25
N THR A 136 12.44 -9.38 -7.72
CA THR A 136 13.14 -8.11 -7.92
C THR A 136 13.35 -7.79 -9.38
N MET A 137 13.44 -6.50 -9.69
CA MET A 137 13.79 -5.98 -11.00
C MET A 137 14.96 -5.00 -10.87
N THR A 138 15.65 -4.76 -11.95
CA THR A 138 16.62 -3.65 -12.04
C THR A 138 15.84 -2.35 -12.25
N GLY A 139 15.94 -1.45 -11.28
CA GLY A 139 15.28 -0.14 -11.33
C GLY A 139 15.98 0.84 -12.28
N GLU A 140 15.41 2.04 -12.41
CA GLU A 140 15.90 3.11 -13.30
C GLU A 140 17.35 3.57 -13.01
N LEU A 141 17.87 3.33 -11.81
CA LEU A 141 19.22 3.67 -11.38
C LEU A 141 20.15 2.45 -11.24
N ASP A 142 19.86 1.40 -11.99
CA ASP A 142 20.61 0.13 -12.00
C ASP A 142 20.75 -0.54 -10.62
N LYS A 143 19.80 -0.26 -9.71
CA LYS A 143 19.72 -0.89 -8.39
C LYS A 143 18.55 -1.88 -8.32
N PRO A 144 18.71 -3.00 -7.60
CA PRO A 144 17.63 -3.95 -7.43
C PRO A 144 16.54 -3.35 -6.53
N GLU A 145 15.30 -3.43 -7.00
CA GLU A 145 14.10 -3.06 -6.25
C GLU A 145 13.02 -4.14 -6.43
N PRO A 146 12.08 -4.29 -5.48
CA PRO A 146 10.97 -5.23 -5.66
C PRO A 146 10.10 -4.80 -6.83
N ILE A 147 9.61 -5.76 -7.63
CA ILE A 147 8.67 -5.49 -8.71
C ILE A 147 7.44 -4.75 -8.16
N ALA A 148 6.88 -5.27 -7.07
CA ALA A 148 5.79 -4.66 -6.31
C ALA A 148 5.98 -4.93 -4.80
N LEU A 149 5.28 -4.20 -3.96
CA LEU A 149 5.23 -4.48 -2.51
C LEU A 149 4.27 -5.65 -2.25
N PRO A 150 4.56 -6.51 -1.24
CA PRO A 150 3.68 -7.63 -0.86
C PRO A 150 2.50 -7.12 -0.02
N THR A 151 1.71 -6.22 -0.60
CA THR A 151 0.61 -5.57 0.11
C THR A 151 -0.57 -6.52 0.27
N LEU A 152 -1.14 -6.61 1.46
CA LEU A 152 -2.36 -7.39 1.69
C LEU A 152 -3.57 -6.80 0.96
N LEU A 153 -3.60 -5.47 0.79
CA LEU A 153 -4.64 -4.75 0.03
C LEU A 153 -3.96 -3.75 -0.91
N PRO A 154 -4.42 -3.60 -2.17
CA PRO A 154 -3.84 -2.63 -3.09
C PRO A 154 -3.96 -1.19 -2.58
N LEU A 155 -2.84 -0.46 -2.59
CA LEU A 155 -2.73 0.87 -1.98
C LEU A 155 -3.71 1.89 -2.57
N CYS A 156 -4.00 1.78 -3.86
CA CYS A 156 -4.90 2.69 -4.57
C CYS A 156 -6.33 2.71 -4.01
N PHE A 157 -6.79 1.59 -3.43
CA PHE A 157 -8.12 1.49 -2.86
C PHE A 157 -8.19 1.93 -1.39
N LEU A 158 -7.05 2.06 -0.71
CA LEU A 158 -7.03 2.52 0.68
C LEU A 158 -7.34 4.02 0.81
N ASN A 159 -6.71 4.85 -0.06
CA ASN A 159 -6.77 6.30 0.03
C ASN A 159 -7.19 7.00 -1.27
N SER A 160 -7.78 6.29 -2.21
CA SER A 160 -8.03 6.74 -3.58
C SER A 160 -6.73 7.04 -4.35
N MET A 161 -6.82 7.03 -5.67
CA MET A 161 -5.70 7.40 -6.52
C MET A 161 -6.21 8.15 -7.76
N SER A 162 -5.53 9.23 -8.11
CA SER A 162 -5.79 9.94 -9.35
C SER A 162 -4.49 10.19 -10.11
N GLY A 163 -4.59 10.33 -11.44
CA GLY A 163 -3.46 10.63 -12.29
C GLY A 163 -3.92 11.25 -13.60
N ILE A 164 -3.11 12.17 -14.12
CA ILE A 164 -3.33 12.83 -15.42
C ILE A 164 -2.17 12.43 -16.31
N PRO A 165 -2.30 11.38 -17.11
CA PRO A 165 -1.25 10.95 -18.03
C PRO A 165 -1.29 11.75 -19.34
N ALA A 166 -0.19 11.76 -20.07
CA ALA A 166 -0.17 12.22 -21.44
C ALA A 166 -0.69 11.10 -22.37
N GLY A 167 -1.63 11.40 -23.24
CA GLY A 167 -2.11 10.47 -24.27
C GLY A 167 -2.98 9.28 -23.80
N LEU A 168 -3.23 9.16 -22.51
CA LEU A 168 -4.08 8.08 -21.92
C LEU A 168 -5.24 8.69 -21.12
N PRO A 169 -6.32 7.92 -20.83
CA PRO A 169 -7.44 8.39 -20.04
C PRO A 169 -7.03 8.83 -18.63
N LYS A 170 -7.69 9.84 -18.07
CA LYS A 170 -7.48 10.24 -16.69
C LYS A 170 -7.77 9.07 -15.75
N LEU A 171 -6.82 8.76 -14.87
CA LEU A 171 -7.01 7.80 -13.78
C LEU A 171 -7.84 8.43 -12.67
N ASN A 172 -8.83 7.71 -12.18
CA ASN A 172 -9.55 8.06 -10.96
C ASN A 172 -10.07 6.77 -10.29
N ILE A 173 -9.37 6.34 -9.26
CA ILE A 173 -9.68 5.15 -8.48
C ILE A 173 -10.26 5.59 -7.14
N PRO A 174 -11.46 5.13 -6.76
CA PRO A 174 -12.07 5.49 -5.48
C PRO A 174 -11.39 4.77 -4.31
N SER A 175 -11.41 5.40 -3.13
CA SER A 175 -11.17 4.67 -1.89
C SER A 175 -12.35 3.72 -1.63
N LEU A 176 -12.05 2.51 -1.16
CA LEU A 176 -13.02 1.48 -0.84
C LEU A 176 -13.08 1.23 0.67
N ASP A 177 -14.19 0.66 1.09
CA ASP A 177 -14.36 0.17 2.46
C ASP A 177 -13.33 -0.92 2.78
N ILE A 178 -12.47 -0.64 3.74
CA ILE A 178 -11.35 -1.51 4.07
C ILE A 178 -11.84 -2.85 4.65
N GLU A 179 -12.90 -2.82 5.47
CA GLU A 179 -13.50 -4.05 5.99
C GLU A 179 -14.06 -4.91 4.87
N GLY A 180 -14.83 -4.30 3.94
CA GLY A 180 -15.38 -4.99 2.79
C GLY A 180 -14.31 -5.55 1.85
N MET A 181 -13.17 -4.87 1.70
CA MET A 181 -12.02 -5.42 0.96
C MET A 181 -11.45 -6.66 1.65
N PHE A 182 -11.19 -6.60 2.96
CA PHE A 182 -10.73 -7.78 3.70
C PHE A 182 -11.69 -8.96 3.57
N ASP A 183 -13.01 -8.72 3.65
CA ASP A 183 -14.02 -9.76 3.49
C ASP A 183 -13.99 -10.38 2.10
N TYR A 184 -13.79 -9.56 1.06
CA TYR A 184 -13.67 -10.04 -0.32
C TYR A 184 -12.46 -10.98 -0.49
N TYR A 185 -11.31 -10.58 0.02
CA TYR A 185 -10.09 -11.42 -0.02
C TYR A 185 -10.26 -12.71 0.79
N LEU A 186 -10.83 -12.62 1.98
CA LEU A 186 -11.08 -13.79 2.85
C LEU A 186 -12.06 -14.79 2.20
N ASP A 187 -13.03 -14.31 1.44
CA ASP A 187 -13.97 -15.19 0.73
C ASP A 187 -13.25 -15.96 -0.41
N ILE A 188 -12.36 -15.32 -1.17
CA ILE A 188 -11.51 -15.99 -2.17
C ILE A 188 -10.60 -17.04 -1.50
N LEU A 189 -9.90 -16.65 -0.44
CA LEU A 189 -8.95 -17.52 0.26
C LEU A 189 -9.65 -18.74 0.86
N LYS A 190 -10.88 -18.59 1.36
CA LYS A 190 -11.71 -19.68 1.88
C LYS A 190 -12.08 -20.70 0.80
N HIS A 191 -12.34 -20.25 -0.43
CA HIS A 191 -12.67 -21.14 -1.54
C HIS A 191 -11.41 -21.77 -2.18
N LYS A 192 -10.22 -21.30 -1.85
CA LYS A 192 -8.91 -21.77 -2.36
C LYS A 192 -8.83 -21.76 -3.89
N ASP A 193 -9.57 -20.86 -4.51
CA ASP A 193 -9.64 -20.70 -5.96
C ASP A 193 -9.55 -19.23 -6.34
N LEU A 194 -8.48 -18.84 -7.00
CA LEU A 194 -8.26 -17.48 -7.48
C LEU A 194 -9.25 -17.05 -8.57
N ASN A 195 -9.91 -17.99 -9.22
CA ASN A 195 -10.95 -17.70 -10.22
C ASN A 195 -12.33 -17.50 -9.58
N TYR A 196 -12.49 -17.84 -8.31
CA TYR A 196 -13.71 -17.55 -7.56
C TYR A 196 -13.93 -16.04 -7.44
N VAL A 197 -15.14 -15.59 -7.74
CA VAL A 197 -15.54 -14.19 -7.65
C VAL A 197 -16.58 -14.02 -6.54
N PRO A 198 -16.24 -13.37 -5.43
CA PRO A 198 -17.18 -13.11 -4.35
C PRO A 198 -18.38 -12.31 -4.81
N LYS A 199 -19.57 -12.64 -4.27
CA LYS A 199 -20.82 -11.96 -4.64
C LYS A 199 -20.90 -10.54 -4.06
N LYS A 200 -20.32 -10.32 -2.87
CA LYS A 200 -20.37 -9.03 -2.16
C LYS A 200 -19.14 -8.20 -2.50
N LEU A 201 -19.33 -7.16 -3.28
CA LEU A 201 -18.30 -6.17 -3.59
C LEU A 201 -18.15 -5.15 -2.46
N PRO A 202 -16.96 -4.58 -2.23
CA PRO A 202 -16.76 -3.51 -1.27
C PRO A 202 -17.50 -2.24 -1.71
N ILE A 203 -18.01 -1.49 -0.74
CA ILE A 203 -18.63 -0.19 -1.00
C ILE A 203 -17.57 0.91 -1.03
N PRO A 204 -17.86 2.08 -1.63
CA PRO A 204 -16.91 3.19 -1.62
C PRO A 204 -16.75 3.77 -0.22
N ASN A 205 -15.57 4.33 0.06
CA ASN A 205 -15.28 5.06 1.30
C ASN A 205 -14.99 6.54 0.99
N VAL A 206 -15.98 7.21 0.41
CA VAL A 206 -15.86 8.63 0.00
C VAL A 206 -16.29 9.60 1.09
N GLY A 207 -16.88 9.11 2.17
CA GLY A 207 -17.28 9.92 3.34
C GLY A 207 -18.52 10.79 3.14
N VAL A 208 -19.16 10.72 1.97
CA VAL A 208 -20.37 11.48 1.61
C VAL A 208 -21.45 10.55 1.08
N PRO A 209 -22.73 10.99 1.11
CA PRO A 209 -23.82 10.24 0.51
C PRO A 209 -23.67 10.04 -1.00
N ILE A 210 -24.10 8.88 -1.49
CA ILE A 210 -24.09 8.52 -2.91
C ILE A 210 -25.54 8.47 -3.40
N LEU A 211 -25.83 9.26 -4.43
CA LEU A 211 -27.13 9.34 -5.09
C LEU A 211 -27.31 8.28 -6.19
N SER A 212 -26.23 7.73 -6.69
CA SER A 212 -26.26 6.60 -7.62
C SER A 212 -26.68 5.33 -6.89
N SER A 213 -27.37 4.43 -7.60
CA SER A 213 -27.78 3.14 -7.04
C SER A 213 -26.57 2.25 -6.70
N LYS A 214 -26.76 1.34 -5.77
CA LYS A 214 -25.74 0.35 -5.44
C LYS A 214 -25.32 -0.49 -6.66
N LYS A 215 -26.27 -0.79 -7.57
CA LYS A 215 -25.99 -1.52 -8.80
C LYS A 215 -25.05 -0.75 -9.73
N GLU A 216 -25.30 0.55 -9.93
CA GLU A 216 -24.42 1.40 -10.74
C GLU A 216 -22.99 1.42 -10.15
N TRP A 217 -22.86 1.43 -8.82
CA TRP A 217 -21.58 1.32 -8.15
C TRP A 217 -20.90 -0.05 -8.38
N GLU A 218 -21.64 -1.14 -8.23
CA GLU A 218 -21.13 -2.47 -8.51
C GLU A 218 -20.65 -2.62 -9.96
N ASP A 219 -21.34 -1.99 -10.92
CA ASP A 219 -20.94 -1.98 -12.31
C ASP A 219 -19.62 -1.22 -12.52
N VAL A 220 -19.35 -0.14 -11.76
CA VAL A 220 -18.04 0.53 -11.78
C VAL A 220 -16.92 -0.44 -11.39
N LEU A 221 -17.09 -1.22 -10.33
CA LEU A 221 -16.08 -2.18 -9.88
C LEU A 221 -15.93 -3.38 -10.83
N LYS A 222 -17.02 -3.84 -11.46
CA LYS A 222 -17.02 -4.96 -12.41
C LYS A 222 -16.40 -4.59 -13.75
N THR A 223 -16.66 -3.37 -14.23
CA THR A 223 -16.20 -2.93 -15.56
C THR A 223 -14.93 -2.09 -15.52
N GLY A 224 -14.57 -1.58 -14.32
CA GLY A 224 -13.49 -0.62 -14.15
C GLY A 224 -13.83 0.81 -14.57
N LYS A 225 -15.07 1.07 -15.05
CA LYS A 225 -15.49 2.40 -15.53
C LYS A 225 -16.93 2.71 -15.12
N GLY A 226 -17.18 3.97 -14.83
CA GLY A 226 -18.53 4.44 -14.54
C GLY A 226 -18.52 5.78 -13.82
N THR A 227 -19.73 6.26 -13.47
CA THR A 227 -19.92 7.56 -12.83
C THR A 227 -20.80 7.38 -11.60
N ALA A 228 -20.38 7.96 -10.48
CA ALA A 228 -21.22 8.05 -9.29
C ALA A 228 -21.59 9.52 -9.00
N ARG A 229 -22.83 9.75 -8.62
CA ARG A 229 -23.31 11.05 -8.16
C ARG A 229 -23.17 11.12 -6.65
N LEU A 230 -22.51 12.17 -6.17
CA LEU A 230 -22.20 12.41 -4.77
C LEU A 230 -22.96 13.65 -4.28
N ALA A 231 -23.44 13.59 -3.04
CA ALA A 231 -24.10 14.72 -2.38
C ALA A 231 -23.32 15.18 -1.15
N PRO A 232 -23.44 16.46 -0.72
CA PRO A 232 -22.87 16.89 0.55
C PRO A 232 -23.64 16.25 1.71
N LYS A 233 -22.97 16.07 2.85
CA LYS A 233 -23.64 15.80 4.12
C LYS A 233 -23.94 17.13 4.78
N ILE A 234 -25.19 17.55 4.69
CA ILE A 234 -25.68 18.85 5.13
C ILE A 234 -26.99 18.65 5.91
N GLU A 235 -27.15 19.39 6.96
CA GLU A 235 -28.33 19.33 7.83
C GLU A 235 -28.82 20.77 8.12
N ILE A 236 -30.12 20.94 8.32
CA ILE A 236 -30.71 22.16 8.81
C ILE A 236 -31.46 21.87 10.11
N ASP A 237 -31.19 22.64 11.16
CA ASP A 237 -31.84 22.45 12.44
C ASP A 237 -33.18 23.24 12.54
N LYS A 238 -33.88 23.08 13.64
CA LYS A 238 -35.17 23.77 13.91
C LYS A 238 -35.02 25.28 14.00
N ASN A 239 -33.85 25.81 14.23
CA ASN A 239 -33.56 27.25 14.32
C ASN A 239 -33.16 27.80 12.95
N GLY A 240 -33.06 26.97 11.93
CA GLY A 240 -32.63 27.35 10.59
C GLY A 240 -31.11 27.42 10.45
N THR A 241 -30.34 26.89 11.39
CA THR A 241 -28.87 26.74 11.24
C THR A 241 -28.55 25.62 10.28
N ILE A 242 -27.75 25.91 9.25
CA ILE A 242 -27.29 24.94 8.28
C ILE A 242 -25.88 24.50 8.67
N THR A 243 -25.68 23.19 8.82
CA THR A 243 -24.37 22.60 9.12
C THR A 243 -23.94 21.64 8.01
N ILE A 244 -22.78 21.89 7.41
CA ILE A 244 -22.16 21.01 6.41
C ILE A 244 -21.03 20.23 7.11
N THR A 245 -21.17 18.90 7.15
CA THR A 245 -20.21 18.02 7.83
C THR A 245 -19.35 17.21 6.88
N ALA A 246 -19.71 17.10 5.60
CA ALA A 246 -18.86 16.54 4.57
C ALA A 246 -19.27 17.06 3.19
N MET A 247 -18.28 17.14 2.29
CA MET A 247 -18.49 17.53 0.89
C MET A 247 -17.76 16.55 -0.04
N PRO A 248 -18.26 16.36 -1.28
CA PRO A 248 -17.49 15.66 -2.32
C PRO A 248 -16.09 16.24 -2.48
N SER A 249 -15.11 15.41 -2.81
CA SER A 249 -13.67 15.78 -2.89
C SER A 249 -13.37 16.96 -3.84
N SER A 250 -14.21 17.15 -4.85
CA SER A 250 -14.13 18.27 -5.81
C SER A 250 -14.72 19.59 -5.30
N LYS A 251 -15.27 19.61 -4.09
CA LYS A 251 -15.87 20.79 -3.45
C LYS A 251 -15.08 21.23 -2.22
N SER A 252 -15.09 22.52 -1.93
CA SER A 252 -14.37 23.13 -0.81
C SER A 252 -15.20 24.21 -0.14
N THR A 253 -14.77 24.69 1.02
CA THR A 253 -15.36 25.84 1.72
C THR A 253 -15.52 27.06 0.81
N GLU A 254 -14.56 27.28 -0.09
CA GLU A 254 -14.63 28.37 -1.07
C GLU A 254 -15.83 28.25 -2.04
N HIS A 255 -16.20 27.02 -2.42
CA HIS A 255 -17.41 26.80 -3.23
C HIS A 255 -18.68 27.19 -2.46
N VAL A 256 -18.74 26.87 -1.15
CA VAL A 256 -19.87 27.28 -0.29
C VAL A 256 -19.96 28.81 -0.22
N ARG A 257 -18.81 29.47 0.02
CA ARG A 257 -18.73 30.93 0.06
C ARG A 257 -19.21 31.56 -1.25
N LYS A 258 -18.72 31.08 -2.40
CA LYS A 258 -19.14 31.59 -3.72
C LYS A 258 -20.62 31.40 -4.00
N ILE A 259 -21.26 30.35 -3.47
CA ILE A 259 -22.70 30.16 -3.60
C ILE A 259 -23.44 31.27 -2.81
N ILE A 260 -23.01 31.52 -1.58
CA ILE A 260 -23.60 32.56 -0.71
C ILE A 260 -23.39 33.95 -1.33
N GLU A 261 -22.20 34.24 -1.82
CA GLU A 261 -21.88 35.54 -2.47
C GLU A 261 -22.72 35.82 -3.72
N LYS A 262 -22.84 34.83 -4.60
CA LYS A 262 -23.66 34.97 -5.84
C LYS A 262 -25.13 35.19 -5.59
N GLU A 263 -25.67 34.70 -4.49
CA GLU A 263 -27.08 34.86 -4.12
C GLU A 263 -27.32 36.19 -3.36
N ILE A 264 -26.30 37.07 -3.24
CA ILE A 264 -26.38 38.34 -2.51
C ILE A 264 -26.84 38.14 -1.05
N LEU A 265 -26.39 37.04 -0.44
CA LEU A 265 -26.79 36.65 0.91
C LEU A 265 -25.75 36.96 1.97
N LEU A 266 -24.58 37.52 1.59
CA LEU A 266 -23.48 37.82 2.51
C LEU A 266 -23.89 38.68 3.72
N ASP A 267 -24.83 39.62 3.50
CA ASP A 267 -25.35 40.45 4.57
C ASP A 267 -26.49 39.81 5.38
N LYS A 268 -26.99 38.65 4.93
CA LYS A 268 -28.17 37.99 5.53
C LYS A 268 -27.85 36.76 6.33
N VAL A 269 -26.68 36.18 6.08
CA VAL A 269 -26.19 35.00 6.77
C VAL A 269 -24.77 35.21 7.27
N ASP A 270 -24.45 34.60 8.40
CA ASP A 270 -23.11 34.47 8.94
C ASP A 270 -22.60 33.05 8.67
N MET A 271 -21.43 32.96 8.04
CA MET A 271 -20.80 31.67 7.69
C MET A 271 -19.48 31.51 8.46
N ARG A 272 -19.42 30.50 9.31
CA ARG A 272 -18.22 30.13 10.06
C ARG A 272 -17.68 28.81 9.58
N ASP A 273 -16.38 28.76 9.32
CA ASP A 273 -15.65 27.52 9.05
C ASP A 273 -14.98 27.05 10.35
N GLU A 274 -15.62 26.08 10.99
CA GLU A 274 -15.16 25.43 12.22
C GLU A 274 -14.43 24.12 11.95
N SER A 275 -14.08 23.84 10.67
CA SER A 275 -13.40 22.60 10.26
C SER A 275 -12.07 22.44 10.98
N THR A 276 -11.79 21.21 11.39
CA THR A 276 -10.47 20.81 11.95
C THR A 276 -9.87 19.72 11.06
N TYR A 277 -9.94 18.46 11.47
CA TYR A 277 -9.64 17.30 10.64
C TYR A 277 -10.87 16.88 9.83
N GLU A 278 -12.05 17.21 10.31
CA GLU A 278 -13.33 16.99 9.64
C GLU A 278 -13.91 18.33 9.21
N THR A 279 -14.67 18.30 8.11
CA THR A 279 -15.40 19.48 7.63
C THR A 279 -16.50 19.83 8.62
N ARG A 280 -16.55 21.09 9.04
CA ARG A 280 -17.66 21.65 9.80
C ARG A 280 -17.85 23.11 9.41
N ILE A 281 -18.82 23.37 8.53
CA ILE A 281 -19.19 24.73 8.11
C ILE A 281 -20.58 25.00 8.67
N VAL A 282 -20.69 26.07 9.44
CA VAL A 282 -21.92 26.50 10.08
C VAL A 282 -22.40 27.79 9.43
N ILE A 283 -23.67 27.85 9.01
CA ILE A 283 -24.30 28.99 8.35
C ILE A 283 -25.56 29.33 9.14
N GLU A 284 -25.57 30.53 9.69
CA GLU A 284 -26.66 31.04 10.52
C GLU A 284 -27.26 32.32 9.93
N LYS A 285 -28.50 32.55 10.22
CA LYS A 285 -29.19 33.78 9.82
C LYS A 285 -28.69 34.93 10.66
N VAL A 286 -28.36 36.07 10.02
CA VAL A 286 -28.07 37.32 10.73
C VAL A 286 -29.32 37.83 11.40
N PHE A 287 -29.22 38.22 12.66
CA PHE A 287 -30.32 38.70 13.47
C PHE A 287 -31.07 39.87 12.77
N LYS A 288 -32.45 39.81 12.75
CA LYS A 288 -33.35 40.75 12.11
C LYS A 288 -33.32 40.85 10.58
N LYS A 289 -32.56 40.03 9.85
CA LYS A 289 -32.60 40.03 8.38
C LYS A 289 -33.47 38.89 7.84
N GLN A 290 -34.23 39.17 6.77
CA GLN A 290 -35.06 38.15 6.12
C GLN A 290 -34.18 37.27 5.21
N CYS A 291 -34.14 36.00 5.53
CA CYS A 291 -33.49 34.97 4.73
C CYS A 291 -34.26 33.66 4.89
N ASP A 292 -34.67 33.06 3.78
CA ASP A 292 -35.21 31.71 3.78
C ASP A 292 -34.06 30.69 3.85
N MET A 293 -33.86 30.17 5.05
CA MET A 293 -32.78 29.22 5.30
C MET A 293 -33.08 27.85 4.67
N GLN A 294 -34.34 27.49 4.47
CA GLN A 294 -34.70 26.25 3.79
C GLN A 294 -34.38 26.35 2.28
N GLU A 295 -34.70 27.46 1.65
CA GLU A 295 -34.34 27.70 0.25
C GLU A 295 -32.82 27.71 0.07
N LEU A 296 -32.07 28.32 0.99
CA LEU A 296 -30.61 28.29 0.97
C LEU A 296 -30.07 26.87 1.13
N TYR A 297 -30.63 26.08 2.05
CA TYR A 297 -30.28 24.68 2.22
C TYR A 297 -30.47 23.89 0.93
N ASP A 298 -31.63 23.99 0.29
CA ASP A 298 -31.92 23.25 -0.95
C ASP A 298 -30.98 23.62 -2.09
N ARG A 299 -30.61 24.89 -2.18
CA ARG A 299 -29.65 25.40 -3.17
C ARG A 299 -28.23 24.88 -2.90
N LEU A 300 -27.77 24.94 -1.64
CA LEU A 300 -26.47 24.40 -1.25
C LEU A 300 -26.42 22.91 -1.52
N TYR A 301 -27.44 22.15 -1.11
CA TYR A 301 -27.55 20.73 -1.35
C TYR A 301 -27.42 20.40 -2.85
N LYS A 302 -28.13 21.12 -3.71
CA LYS A 302 -28.11 20.92 -5.17
C LYS A 302 -26.80 21.36 -5.80
N LYS A 303 -26.24 22.52 -5.45
CA LYS A 303 -25.01 23.07 -6.09
C LYS A 303 -23.73 22.39 -5.60
N LEU A 304 -23.74 21.77 -4.44
CA LEU A 304 -22.61 21.01 -3.91
C LEU A 304 -22.61 19.55 -4.36
N GLN A 305 -23.67 19.06 -5.00
CA GLN A 305 -23.64 17.76 -5.66
C GLN A 305 -22.62 17.75 -6.79
N THR A 306 -22.03 16.60 -7.05
CA THR A 306 -21.09 16.39 -8.15
C THR A 306 -21.23 15.00 -8.74
N SER A 307 -20.86 14.86 -10.00
CA SER A 307 -20.68 13.57 -10.64
C SER A 307 -19.20 13.28 -10.78
N GLU A 308 -18.73 12.18 -10.19
CA GLU A 308 -17.36 11.74 -10.31
C GLU A 308 -17.29 10.53 -11.22
N THR A 309 -16.48 10.63 -12.29
CA THR A 309 -16.22 9.53 -13.21
C THR A 309 -15.02 8.76 -12.71
N TYR A 310 -15.19 7.47 -12.49
CA TYR A 310 -14.14 6.53 -12.11
C TYR A 310 -13.62 5.80 -13.34
N ASN A 311 -12.32 5.55 -13.33
CA ASN A 311 -11.61 4.78 -14.35
C ASN A 311 -10.48 4.02 -13.67
N LEU A 312 -10.61 2.70 -13.61
CA LEU A 312 -9.65 1.79 -13.04
C LEU A 312 -8.76 1.29 -14.16
N ALA A 313 -7.50 1.69 -14.12
CA ALA A 313 -6.51 1.21 -15.05
C ALA A 313 -5.13 1.25 -14.39
N PHE A 314 -4.27 0.35 -14.79
CA PHE A 314 -2.96 0.14 -14.19
C PHE A 314 -1.93 -0.17 -15.26
N PHE A 315 -0.68 -0.26 -14.85
CA PHE A 315 0.37 -0.88 -15.63
C PHE A 315 0.75 -2.23 -15.01
N ASP A 316 1.01 -3.21 -15.87
CA ASP A 316 1.65 -4.45 -15.45
C ASP A 316 3.18 -4.28 -15.31
N GLN A 317 3.88 -5.37 -15.03
CA GLN A 317 5.34 -5.38 -14.87
C GLN A 317 6.09 -5.05 -16.18
N ASP A 318 5.45 -5.26 -17.34
CA ASP A 318 6.02 -4.99 -18.67
C ASP A 318 5.63 -3.59 -19.19
N HIS A 319 5.08 -2.76 -18.32
CA HIS A 319 4.59 -1.42 -18.62
C HIS A 319 3.51 -1.40 -19.71
N ILE A 320 2.66 -2.44 -19.73
CA ILE A 320 1.48 -2.50 -20.60
C ILE A 320 0.29 -1.91 -19.84
N TYR A 321 -0.43 -1.00 -20.52
CA TYR A 321 -1.64 -0.39 -19.97
C TYR A 321 -2.79 -1.41 -19.89
N VAL A 322 -3.31 -1.62 -18.67
CA VAL A 322 -4.37 -2.60 -18.38
C VAL A 322 -5.59 -1.90 -17.79
N PRO A 323 -6.63 -1.58 -18.60
CA PRO A 323 -7.94 -1.24 -18.05
C PRO A 323 -8.55 -2.49 -17.44
N CYS A 324 -9.01 -2.41 -16.19
CA CYS A 324 -9.41 -3.63 -15.49
C CYS A 324 -10.54 -3.42 -14.47
N SER A 325 -11.15 -4.54 -14.08
CA SER A 325 -12.09 -4.63 -12.98
C SER A 325 -11.36 -4.64 -11.61
N PHE A 326 -12.10 -4.40 -10.55
CA PHE A 326 -11.61 -4.58 -9.18
C PHE A 326 -11.11 -6.03 -8.95
N ASP A 327 -11.89 -7.02 -9.43
CA ASP A 327 -11.56 -8.45 -9.29
C ASP A 327 -10.20 -8.80 -9.93
N LEU A 328 -9.89 -8.26 -11.11
CA LEU A 328 -8.60 -8.49 -11.76
C LEU A 328 -7.43 -7.95 -10.95
N VAL A 329 -7.57 -6.77 -10.34
CA VAL A 329 -6.55 -6.20 -9.44
C VAL A 329 -6.36 -7.11 -8.22
N VAL A 330 -7.45 -7.57 -7.61
CA VAL A 330 -7.39 -8.49 -6.45
C VAL A 330 -6.68 -9.79 -6.82
N LYS A 331 -7.00 -10.39 -7.96
CA LYS A 331 -6.33 -11.62 -8.45
C LYS A 331 -4.84 -11.42 -8.68
N SER A 332 -4.47 -10.33 -9.34
CA SER A 332 -3.05 -10.00 -9.58
C SER A 332 -2.28 -9.82 -8.28
N ASN A 333 -2.89 -9.14 -7.31
CA ASN A 333 -2.30 -8.95 -5.99
C ASN A 333 -2.18 -10.27 -5.21
N LEU A 334 -3.23 -11.10 -5.17
CA LEU A 334 -3.19 -12.40 -4.48
C LEU A 334 -2.19 -13.36 -5.10
N ASN A 335 -2.09 -13.43 -6.43
CA ASN A 335 -1.08 -14.24 -7.10
C ASN A 335 0.33 -13.86 -6.65
N TYR A 336 0.63 -12.58 -6.63
CA TYR A 336 1.93 -12.08 -6.20
C TYR A 336 2.21 -12.37 -4.71
N LEU A 337 1.21 -12.25 -3.85
CA LEU A 337 1.33 -12.59 -2.44
C LEU A 337 1.60 -14.08 -2.22
N ILE A 338 0.90 -14.95 -2.95
CA ILE A 338 1.11 -16.40 -2.90
C ILE A 338 2.53 -16.72 -3.32
N GLU A 339 3.01 -16.18 -4.44
CA GLU A 339 4.38 -16.36 -4.90
C GLU A 339 5.41 -15.90 -3.87
N THR A 340 5.26 -14.67 -3.36
CA THR A 340 6.16 -14.09 -2.36
C THR A 340 6.22 -14.93 -1.08
N HIS A 341 5.06 -15.34 -0.55
CA HIS A 341 5.02 -16.14 0.67
C HIS A 341 5.45 -17.59 0.45
N SER A 342 5.22 -18.15 -0.72
CA SER A 342 5.79 -19.47 -1.10
C SER A 342 7.29 -19.43 -1.13
N ASN A 343 7.89 -18.41 -1.76
CA ASN A 343 9.35 -18.20 -1.75
C ASN A 343 9.88 -18.05 -0.32
N ARG A 344 9.20 -17.24 0.51
CA ARG A 344 9.54 -17.07 1.92
C ARG A 344 9.58 -18.40 2.66
N LEU A 345 8.53 -19.22 2.52
CA LEU A 345 8.43 -20.53 3.20
C LEU A 345 9.54 -21.47 2.76
N VAL A 346 9.83 -21.53 1.46
CA VAL A 346 10.96 -22.35 0.92
C VAL A 346 12.28 -21.95 1.57
N HIS A 347 12.59 -20.66 1.61
CA HIS A 347 13.82 -20.16 2.24
C HIS A 347 13.86 -20.43 3.74
N GLN A 348 12.77 -20.15 4.46
CA GLN A 348 12.72 -20.37 5.91
C GLN A 348 12.83 -21.85 6.29
N ILE A 349 12.23 -22.75 5.53
CA ILE A 349 12.38 -24.20 5.73
C ILE A 349 13.82 -24.62 5.49
N ALA A 350 14.45 -24.17 4.41
CA ALA A 350 15.84 -24.47 4.10
C ALA A 350 16.80 -23.99 5.21
N ASP A 351 16.67 -22.73 5.64
CA ASP A 351 17.47 -22.13 6.71
C ASP A 351 17.32 -22.87 8.04
N ASN A 352 16.09 -23.26 8.41
CA ASN A 352 15.85 -23.97 9.65
C ASN A 352 16.33 -25.45 9.58
N ARG A 353 16.21 -26.09 8.42
CA ARG A 353 16.79 -27.44 8.20
C ARG A 353 18.32 -27.41 8.29
N GLU A 354 18.98 -26.39 7.74
CA GLU A 354 20.42 -26.22 7.87
C GLU A 354 20.84 -26.04 9.33
N LYS A 355 20.16 -25.16 10.09
CA LYS A 355 20.41 -24.99 11.52
C LYS A 355 20.21 -26.28 12.31
N LEU A 356 19.15 -27.01 12.01
CA LEU A 356 18.86 -28.30 12.63
C LEU A 356 19.99 -29.31 12.36
N LEU A 357 20.45 -29.40 11.11
CA LEU A 357 21.54 -30.31 10.73
C LEU A 357 22.84 -29.95 11.45
N VAL A 358 23.21 -28.67 11.56
CA VAL A 358 24.37 -28.20 12.32
C VAL A 358 24.30 -28.69 13.78
N LEU A 359 23.13 -28.53 14.44
CA LEU A 359 22.98 -28.99 15.84
C LEU A 359 23.03 -30.53 15.96
N GLN A 360 22.45 -31.26 15.04
CA GLN A 360 22.48 -32.71 14.99
C GLN A 360 23.89 -33.23 14.82
N ILE A 361 24.72 -32.61 13.97
CA ILE A 361 26.12 -32.93 13.79
C ILE A 361 26.90 -32.70 15.10
N ILE A 362 26.71 -31.55 15.76
CA ILE A 362 27.33 -31.22 17.04
C ILE A 362 26.98 -32.27 18.12
N GLU A 363 25.69 -32.62 18.25
CA GLU A 363 25.26 -33.64 19.21
C GLU A 363 25.85 -35.06 18.88
N SER A 364 25.94 -35.38 17.59
CA SER A 364 26.58 -36.63 17.16
C SER A 364 28.07 -36.66 17.50
N LEU A 365 28.82 -35.59 17.23
CA LEU A 365 30.23 -35.44 17.57
C LEU A 365 30.45 -35.57 19.08
N LYS A 366 29.56 -35.03 19.90
CA LYS A 366 29.59 -35.17 21.38
C LYS A 366 29.42 -36.63 21.82
N LYS A 367 28.39 -37.30 21.30
CA LYS A 367 28.03 -38.68 21.65
C LYS A 367 29.14 -39.69 21.26
N THR A 368 29.76 -39.49 20.11
CA THR A 368 30.82 -40.37 19.59
C THR A 368 32.20 -40.00 20.10
N ASN A 369 32.34 -38.86 20.82
CA ASN A 369 33.62 -38.29 21.27
C ASN A 369 34.63 -37.94 20.13
N ASN A 370 34.16 -37.96 18.88
CA ASN A 370 34.98 -37.71 17.67
C ASN A 370 35.43 -36.25 17.54
N TRP A 371 34.89 -35.34 18.36
CA TRP A 371 35.35 -33.97 18.40
C TRP A 371 36.83 -33.83 18.75
N LYS A 372 37.43 -34.83 19.49
CA LYS A 372 38.85 -34.85 19.82
C LYS A 372 39.70 -35.00 18.57
N ASP A 373 39.29 -35.86 17.65
CA ASP A 373 40.01 -36.13 16.42
C ASP A 373 40.08 -34.90 15.52
N ILE A 374 39.03 -34.04 15.60
CA ILE A 374 38.96 -32.82 14.82
C ILE A 374 39.93 -31.73 15.32
N PHE A 375 40.23 -31.67 16.61
CA PHE A 375 41.13 -30.66 17.17
C PHE A 375 42.59 -30.78 16.71
N ASP A 376 43.02 -31.98 16.34
CA ASP A 376 44.36 -32.24 15.86
C ASP A 376 44.53 -32.02 14.35
N LEU A 377 43.42 -31.72 13.63
CA LEU A 377 43.39 -31.47 12.19
C LEU A 377 43.61 -30.00 11.86
N SER A 378 44.13 -29.74 10.66
CA SER A 378 44.03 -28.39 10.08
C SER A 378 42.56 -28.00 9.86
N TYR A 379 42.28 -26.70 9.76
CA TYR A 379 40.90 -26.23 9.55
C TYR A 379 40.23 -26.85 8.30
N ASP A 380 40.97 -26.94 7.20
CA ASP A 380 40.47 -27.50 5.93
C ASP A 380 40.28 -29.03 6.04
N ASP A 381 41.16 -29.73 6.72
CA ASP A 381 41.01 -31.17 6.97
C ASP A 381 39.82 -31.44 7.90
N ALA A 382 39.60 -30.62 8.92
CA ALA A 382 38.46 -30.72 9.80
C ALA A 382 37.14 -30.48 9.06
N VAL A 383 37.08 -29.50 8.16
CA VAL A 383 35.93 -29.27 7.28
C VAL A 383 35.65 -30.49 6.42
N ASN A 384 36.69 -31.04 5.77
CA ASN A 384 36.55 -32.22 4.90
C ASN A 384 36.12 -33.46 5.72
N TYR A 385 36.69 -33.64 6.90
CA TYR A 385 36.31 -34.72 7.80
C TYR A 385 34.81 -34.70 8.13
N ILE A 386 34.27 -33.54 8.57
CA ILE A 386 32.86 -33.37 8.90
C ILE A 386 31.98 -33.58 7.65
N ALA A 387 32.33 -32.97 6.52
CA ALA A 387 31.57 -33.10 5.28
C ALA A 387 31.47 -34.55 4.77
N MET A 388 32.54 -35.39 4.98
CA MET A 388 32.54 -36.77 4.54
C MET A 388 31.85 -37.72 5.52
N HIS A 389 31.89 -37.42 6.83
CA HIS A 389 31.39 -38.34 7.87
C HIS A 389 29.92 -38.17 8.18
N PHE A 390 29.31 -37.04 7.81
CA PHE A 390 27.90 -36.78 8.09
C PHE A 390 27.09 -36.71 6.80
N LYS A 391 26.04 -37.52 6.73
CA LYS A 391 25.13 -37.56 5.58
C LYS A 391 24.46 -36.19 5.37
N ALA A 392 24.36 -35.74 4.13
CA ALA A 392 23.81 -34.45 3.73
C ALA A 392 24.58 -33.20 4.24
N CYS A 393 25.76 -33.36 4.81
CA CYS A 393 26.61 -32.25 5.22
C CYS A 393 27.40 -31.74 4.02
N THR A 394 27.17 -30.45 3.67
CA THR A 394 28.00 -29.77 2.67
C THR A 394 29.24 -29.14 3.34
N VAL A 395 30.19 -28.68 2.51
CA VAL A 395 31.36 -27.94 3.00
C VAL A 395 30.97 -26.67 3.77
N GLU A 396 29.91 -26.00 3.31
CA GLU A 396 29.35 -24.80 3.96
C GLU A 396 28.79 -25.13 5.35
N ILE A 397 28.02 -26.20 5.48
CA ILE A 397 27.47 -26.69 6.76
C ILE A 397 28.60 -27.12 7.71
N ALA A 398 29.63 -27.81 7.20
CA ALA A 398 30.79 -28.18 7.99
C ALA A 398 31.53 -26.95 8.54
N LYS A 399 31.69 -25.90 7.73
CA LYS A 399 32.24 -24.60 8.18
C LYS A 399 31.38 -23.95 9.27
N GLU A 400 30.03 -24.00 9.15
CA GLU A 400 29.15 -23.47 10.17
C GLU A 400 29.24 -24.26 11.50
N VAL A 401 29.43 -25.58 11.45
CA VAL A 401 29.68 -26.40 12.64
C VAL A 401 30.96 -25.94 13.35
N LEU A 402 32.04 -25.73 12.60
CA LEU A 402 33.35 -25.33 13.17
C LEU A 402 33.39 -23.87 13.64
N LYS A 403 32.53 -23.00 13.14
CA LYS A 403 32.38 -21.62 13.63
C LYS A 403 31.70 -21.54 15.00
N LYS A 404 31.03 -22.62 15.45
CA LYS A 404 30.35 -22.59 16.74
C LYS A 404 31.37 -22.59 17.89
N PRO A 405 31.15 -21.77 18.93
CA PRO A 405 32.05 -21.69 20.06
C PRO A 405 32.08 -23.03 20.85
N MET A 406 33.18 -23.28 21.54
CA MET A 406 33.37 -24.47 22.39
C MET A 406 32.23 -24.72 23.39
N SER A 407 31.54 -23.66 23.83
CA SER A 407 30.38 -23.79 24.71
C SER A 407 29.23 -24.61 24.11
N TYR A 408 29.17 -24.72 22.78
CA TYR A 408 28.19 -25.58 22.10
C TYR A 408 28.46 -27.06 22.31
N LEU A 409 29.72 -27.43 22.48
CA LEU A 409 30.10 -28.84 22.82
C LEU A 409 29.78 -29.22 24.28
N THR A 410 29.59 -28.23 25.14
CA THR A 410 29.33 -28.49 26.58
C THR A 410 27.84 -28.37 26.97
N LYS A 411 27.01 -27.73 26.14
CA LYS A 411 25.57 -27.59 26.39
C LYS A 411 24.77 -28.73 25.77
N ALA A 412 23.64 -29.08 26.37
CA ALA A 412 22.63 -29.92 25.73
C ALA A 412 21.78 -29.09 24.75
N HIS A 413 21.55 -29.62 23.55
CA HIS A 413 20.76 -28.96 22.49
C HIS A 413 19.43 -29.68 22.20
N ASP A 414 19.06 -30.66 23.01
CA ASP A 414 17.83 -31.45 22.75
C ASP A 414 16.59 -30.62 22.63
N GLN A 415 16.41 -29.58 23.49
CA GLN A 415 15.24 -28.70 23.41
C GLN A 415 15.28 -27.82 22.15
N GLU A 416 16.43 -27.27 21.79
CA GLU A 416 16.60 -26.44 20.58
C GLU A 416 16.34 -27.25 19.30
N ILE A 417 16.75 -28.51 19.27
CA ILE A 417 16.48 -29.45 18.18
C ILE A 417 14.97 -29.71 18.07
N ILE A 418 14.28 -29.97 19.19
CA ILE A 418 12.83 -30.18 19.20
C ILE A 418 12.10 -28.91 18.73
N ASP A 419 12.50 -27.76 19.21
CA ASP A 419 11.89 -26.47 18.82
C ASP A 419 12.06 -26.21 17.31
N LEU A 420 13.25 -26.46 16.74
CA LEU A 420 13.47 -26.35 15.31
C LEU A 420 12.68 -27.35 14.48
N GLN A 421 12.53 -28.59 14.95
CA GLN A 421 11.68 -29.59 14.29
C GLN A 421 10.21 -29.16 14.26
N ASN A 422 9.71 -28.60 15.37
CA ASN A 422 8.34 -28.07 15.44
C ASN A 422 8.17 -26.88 14.49
N ILE A 423 9.11 -25.93 14.46
CA ILE A 423 9.08 -24.79 13.54
C ILE A 423 9.06 -25.27 12.08
N ILE A 424 9.92 -26.24 11.72
CA ILE A 424 9.94 -26.80 10.36
C ILE A 424 8.59 -27.44 10.02
N ALA A 425 8.01 -28.21 10.92
CA ALA A 425 6.71 -28.85 10.70
C ALA A 425 5.58 -27.83 10.51
N GLU A 426 5.58 -26.73 11.28
CA GLU A 426 4.64 -25.63 11.10
C GLU A 426 4.82 -24.94 9.73
N LEU A 427 6.04 -24.64 9.33
CA LEU A 427 6.34 -24.02 8.03
C LEU A 427 5.98 -24.93 6.84
N GLU A 428 6.21 -26.25 6.96
CA GLU A 428 5.82 -27.25 5.95
C GLU A 428 4.29 -27.38 5.87
N ASN A 429 3.57 -27.28 6.98
CA ASN A 429 2.11 -27.23 6.99
C ASN A 429 1.60 -25.96 6.31
N ASP A 430 2.17 -24.79 6.62
CA ASP A 430 1.82 -23.53 5.96
C ASP A 430 2.15 -23.56 4.46
N GLN A 431 3.24 -24.21 4.05
CA GLN A 431 3.58 -24.43 2.64
C GLN A 431 2.58 -25.35 1.92
N SER A 432 2.06 -26.36 2.63
CA SER A 432 1.06 -27.28 2.07
C SER A 432 -0.29 -26.62 1.84
N ASP A 433 -0.64 -25.59 2.63
CA ASP A 433 -1.88 -24.82 2.52
C ASP A 433 -1.66 -23.31 2.66
N ILE A 434 -1.06 -22.74 1.64
CA ILE A 434 -0.76 -21.30 1.55
C ILE A 434 -2.02 -20.43 1.67
N PHE A 435 -3.16 -20.90 1.21
CA PHE A 435 -4.44 -20.18 1.30
C PHE A 435 -4.90 -20.05 2.75
N GLU A 436 -4.80 -21.13 3.55
CA GLU A 436 -5.17 -21.08 4.95
C GLU A 436 -4.20 -20.19 5.75
N MET A 437 -2.89 -20.29 5.48
CA MET A 437 -1.87 -19.42 6.09
C MET A 437 -2.18 -17.94 5.80
N LEU A 438 -2.44 -17.58 4.55
CA LEU A 438 -2.83 -16.22 4.18
C LEU A 438 -4.15 -15.81 4.84
N ALA A 439 -5.15 -16.69 4.89
CA ALA A 439 -6.44 -16.39 5.54
C ALA A 439 -6.27 -16.05 7.03
N LYS A 440 -5.43 -16.79 7.75
CA LYS A 440 -5.08 -16.48 9.16
C LYS A 440 -4.43 -15.10 9.29
N LYS A 441 -3.49 -14.80 8.40
CA LYS A 441 -2.82 -13.50 8.34
C LYS A 441 -3.80 -12.37 8.07
N TYR A 442 -4.68 -12.51 7.06
CA TYR A 442 -5.71 -11.51 6.74
C TYR A 442 -6.66 -11.27 7.92
N LYS A 443 -7.13 -12.32 8.61
CA LYS A 443 -7.97 -12.17 9.82
C LYS A 443 -7.27 -11.39 10.92
N THR A 444 -6.00 -11.71 11.18
CA THR A 444 -5.19 -11.03 12.21
C THR A 444 -5.00 -9.56 11.89
N ILE A 445 -4.61 -9.24 10.66
CA ILE A 445 -4.37 -7.85 10.24
C ILE A 445 -5.69 -7.09 10.13
N LYS A 446 -6.78 -7.68 9.60
CA LYS A 446 -8.12 -7.08 9.61
C LYS A 446 -8.50 -6.59 11.01
N THR A 447 -8.33 -7.44 12.03
CA THR A 447 -8.68 -7.09 13.42
C THR A 447 -7.85 -5.89 13.93
N LYS A 448 -6.57 -5.81 13.58
CA LYS A 448 -5.71 -4.67 13.95
C LYS A 448 -6.12 -3.40 13.21
N VAL A 449 -6.29 -3.48 11.90
CA VAL A 449 -6.68 -2.35 11.05
C VAL A 449 -7.99 -1.73 11.51
N LEU A 450 -9.03 -2.55 11.74
CA LEU A 450 -10.37 -2.06 12.13
C LEU A 450 -10.41 -1.42 13.53
N LYS A 451 -9.39 -1.61 14.36
CA LYS A 451 -9.26 -0.90 15.64
C LYS A 451 -8.71 0.52 15.50
N GLU A 452 -7.95 0.78 14.44
CA GLU A 452 -7.21 2.03 14.26
C GLU A 452 -7.84 2.97 13.23
N ILE A 453 -8.63 2.44 12.28
CA ILE A 453 -9.28 3.25 11.25
C ILE A 453 -10.67 3.71 11.67
N ALA A 454 -11.05 4.89 11.20
CA ALA A 454 -12.43 5.36 11.36
C ALA A 454 -13.41 4.50 10.54
N PRO A 455 -14.62 4.23 11.05
CA PRO A 455 -15.62 3.47 10.32
C PRO A 455 -16.06 4.20 9.04
N ASN A 456 -16.38 3.42 8.00
CA ASN A 456 -16.90 3.99 6.77
C ASN A 456 -18.30 4.60 7.00
N THR A 457 -18.44 5.90 6.71
CA THR A 457 -19.71 6.65 6.86
C THR A 457 -20.47 6.85 5.55
N THR A 458 -19.97 6.32 4.45
CA THR A 458 -20.62 6.42 3.13
C THR A 458 -21.94 5.65 3.10
N LYS A 459 -22.99 6.26 2.57
CA LYS A 459 -24.33 5.66 2.42
C LYS A 459 -24.85 5.89 1.00
N PHE A 460 -25.57 4.90 0.47
CA PHE A 460 -26.41 5.06 -0.72
C PHE A 460 -27.77 5.63 -0.26
N ILE A 461 -28.28 6.67 -0.93
CA ILE A 461 -29.56 7.35 -0.66
C ILE A 461 -30.39 7.47 -1.92
#